data_4f60d9e142994646f0ce9cb47d75d4f8
#
_entry.id   4f60d9e142994646f0ce9cb47d75d4f8
#
_cell.length_a   1.000
_cell.length_b   1.000
_cell.length_c   1.000
_cell.angle_alpha   90.00
_cell.angle_beta   90.00
_cell.angle_gamma   90.00
#
_symmetry.space_group_name_H-M   'P 1'
#
loop_
_entity.id
_entity.type
_entity.pdbx_description
1 polymer ?
#
loop_
_entity_poly.entity_id
_entity_poly.type
_entity_poly.pdbx_seq_one_letter_code
_entity_poly.pdbx_strand_id
1 'polypeptide(L)'
;SISGVNDSPPVGYVADTFHYNGTSWSEGGDTPGARQSGAASGLLTAALWHGGTGPGSPNTAATKQYNGSSWTEVGNLNTARTSHAGTGTVTAALAIANSPVAAIVEAYDGTSWTEVGDLNTARDSLGGVGTQTSSLVFGGNAPPVTVNTEAWDGTSWTEVNNLATARR
;
A
#
# COMPACT_ATOMS: atom_id res chain seq x y z
N SER A 1 9.15 4.74 -8.61
CA SER A 1 7.94 5.50 -8.24
C SER A 1 6.78 5.07 -9.09
N ILE A 2 5.62 5.01 -8.53
CA ILE A 2 4.41 4.57 -9.21
C ILE A 2 3.30 5.58 -8.91
N SER A 3 2.82 6.29 -9.95
CA SER A 3 1.63 7.15 -9.86
C SER A 3 1.72 8.24 -8.78
N GLY A 4 0.82 9.18 -8.75
CA GLY A 4 0.82 10.24 -7.75
C GLY A 4 0.03 11.47 -8.20
N VAL A 5 0.44 12.63 -7.69
CA VAL A 5 -0.10 13.94 -8.08
C VAL A 5 1.02 14.75 -8.69
N ASN A 6 0.74 15.40 -9.81
CA ASN A 6 1.62 16.40 -10.40
C ASN A 6 1.21 17.78 -9.91
N ASP A 7 2.07 18.42 -9.11
CA ASP A 7 1.85 19.75 -8.56
C ASP A 7 2.29 20.86 -9.54
N SER A 8 2.95 20.51 -10.65
CA SER A 8 3.24 21.46 -11.74
C SER A 8 2.06 21.53 -12.71
N PRO A 9 1.74 22.71 -13.28
CA PRO A 9 0.67 22.80 -14.27
C PRO A 9 0.92 21.96 -15.53
N PRO A 10 -0.09 21.17 -15.99
CA PRO A 10 -1.40 21.01 -15.38
C PRO A 10 -1.34 20.12 -14.14
N VAL A 11 -1.78 20.63 -12.99
CA VAL A 11 -1.90 19.84 -11.75
C VAL A 11 -2.93 18.74 -11.93
N GLY A 12 -2.62 17.54 -11.45
CA GLY A 12 -3.55 16.41 -11.55
C GLY A 12 -2.94 15.09 -11.16
N TYR A 13 -3.78 14.08 -11.13
CA TYR A 13 -3.33 12.71 -10.93
C TYR A 13 -2.53 12.24 -12.13
N VAL A 14 -1.46 11.51 -11.89
CA VAL A 14 -0.61 10.91 -12.92
C VAL A 14 -0.65 9.39 -12.86
N ALA A 15 -0.39 8.76 -13.99
CA ALA A 15 -0.35 7.31 -14.12
C ALA A 15 1.09 6.79 -14.26
N ASP A 16 2.05 7.69 -14.30
CA ASP A 16 3.44 7.43 -14.69
C ASP A 16 4.10 6.42 -13.75
N THR A 17 4.83 5.50 -14.34
CA THR A 17 5.69 4.54 -13.64
C THR A 17 7.14 4.82 -13.98
N PHE A 18 7.99 4.96 -12.96
CA PHE A 18 9.42 5.19 -13.15
C PHE A 18 10.25 4.08 -12.50
N HIS A 19 11.25 3.62 -13.23
CA HIS A 19 12.24 2.65 -12.79
C HIS A 19 13.54 3.34 -12.38
N TYR A 20 14.12 2.94 -11.25
CA TYR A 20 15.45 3.34 -10.84
C TYR A 20 16.42 2.17 -10.95
N ASN A 21 17.51 2.33 -11.72
CA ASN A 21 18.49 1.27 -11.97
C ASN A 21 19.72 1.35 -11.05
N GLY A 22 19.67 2.19 -10.01
CA GLY A 22 20.79 2.48 -9.12
C GLY A 22 21.55 3.76 -9.48
N THR A 23 21.34 4.31 -10.66
CA THR A 23 22.04 5.52 -11.16
C THR A 23 21.07 6.55 -11.73
N SER A 24 20.07 6.12 -12.49
CA SER A 24 19.12 6.99 -13.18
C SER A 24 17.69 6.44 -13.14
N TRP A 25 16.72 7.34 -13.33
CA TRP A 25 15.33 7.00 -13.52
C TRP A 25 15.02 6.86 -15.01
N SER A 26 14.20 5.90 -15.37
CA SER A 26 13.61 5.73 -16.71
C SER A 26 12.11 5.49 -16.60
N GLU A 27 11.38 5.91 -17.61
CA GLU A 27 9.94 5.70 -17.69
C GLU A 27 9.63 4.23 -17.99
N GLY A 28 8.60 3.69 -17.33
CA GLY A 28 8.02 2.37 -17.55
C GLY A 28 6.62 2.46 -18.12
N GLY A 29 5.93 1.34 -18.22
CA GLY A 29 4.52 1.34 -18.65
C GLY A 29 3.60 1.93 -17.59
N ASP A 30 2.71 2.83 -18.00
CA ASP A 30 1.80 3.55 -17.10
C ASP A 30 0.75 2.66 -16.44
N THR A 31 0.34 3.05 -15.24
CA THR A 31 -0.78 2.39 -14.57
C THR A 31 -2.08 2.66 -15.33
N PRO A 32 -2.97 1.66 -15.49
CA PRO A 32 -4.32 1.90 -16.01
C PRO A 32 -5.13 2.79 -15.06
N GLY A 33 -5.16 4.08 -15.34
CA GLY A 33 -5.82 5.12 -14.55
C GLY A 33 -4.95 5.74 -13.46
N ALA A 34 -4.88 7.07 -13.51
CA ALA A 34 -4.12 7.89 -12.59
C ALA A 34 -4.69 7.82 -11.16
N ARG A 35 -3.82 7.64 -10.16
CA ARG A 35 -4.21 7.43 -8.75
C ARG A 35 -3.17 7.99 -7.79
N GLN A 36 -3.58 8.17 -6.53
CA GLN A 36 -2.71 8.52 -5.40
C GLN A 36 -3.07 7.74 -4.14
N SER A 37 -2.20 7.80 -3.14
CA SER A 37 -2.45 7.26 -1.79
C SER A 37 -2.83 5.78 -1.75
N GLY A 38 -2.48 5.01 -2.77
CA GLY A 38 -2.49 3.56 -2.74
C GLY A 38 -1.20 3.02 -2.11
N ALA A 39 -1.14 1.71 -1.93
CA ALA A 39 0.06 1.03 -1.46
C ALA A 39 0.65 0.13 -2.54
N ALA A 40 1.93 -0.17 -2.40
CA ALA A 40 2.64 -1.06 -3.31
C ALA A 40 3.43 -2.12 -2.55
N SER A 41 3.59 -3.28 -3.16
CA SER A 41 4.38 -4.40 -2.68
C SER A 41 5.16 -5.01 -3.83
N GLY A 42 6.31 -5.63 -3.56
CA GLY A 42 7.08 -6.36 -4.57
C GLY A 42 8.37 -5.66 -4.99
N LEU A 43 8.83 -5.98 -6.20
CA LEU A 43 10.12 -5.57 -6.76
C LEU A 43 9.92 -4.76 -8.05
N LEU A 44 11.01 -4.17 -8.55
CA LEU A 44 11.04 -3.36 -9.78
C LEU A 44 10.41 -4.06 -11.00
N THR A 45 10.59 -5.38 -11.12
CA THR A 45 10.10 -6.18 -12.26
C THR A 45 8.85 -6.99 -11.95
N ALA A 46 8.35 -6.91 -10.72
CA ALA A 46 7.18 -7.68 -10.25
C ALA A 46 6.56 -6.97 -9.04
N ALA A 47 5.70 -6.00 -9.30
CA ALA A 47 5.06 -5.17 -8.27
C ALA A 47 3.55 -5.33 -8.27
N LEU A 48 2.97 -5.12 -7.10
CA LEU A 48 1.53 -5.04 -6.90
C LEU A 48 1.22 -3.62 -6.42
N TRP A 49 0.23 -2.96 -7.03
CA TRP A 49 -0.37 -1.73 -6.53
C TRP A 49 -1.83 -1.99 -6.18
N HIS A 50 -2.26 -1.55 -5.02
CA HIS A 50 -3.63 -1.76 -4.57
C HIS A 50 -4.21 -0.54 -3.85
N GLY A 51 -5.53 -0.37 -3.98
CA GLY A 51 -6.24 0.73 -3.36
C GLY A 51 -5.96 2.11 -3.99
N GLY A 52 -6.07 3.14 -3.18
CA GLY A 52 -5.85 4.54 -3.55
C GLY A 52 -7.11 5.29 -3.94
N THR A 53 -6.94 6.53 -4.42
CA THR A 53 -8.02 7.40 -4.95
C THR A 53 -7.65 7.89 -6.34
N GLY A 54 -8.63 8.13 -7.18
CA GLY A 54 -8.49 8.70 -8.52
C GLY A 54 -9.27 10.00 -8.70
N PRO A 55 -9.20 10.65 -9.87
CA PRO A 55 -9.90 11.90 -10.16
C PRO A 55 -11.41 11.74 -9.98
N GLY A 56 -11.99 12.55 -9.07
CA GLY A 56 -13.44 12.52 -8.80
C GLY A 56 -13.97 11.20 -8.23
N SER A 57 -13.07 10.31 -7.77
CA SER A 57 -13.42 8.96 -7.32
C SER A 57 -13.20 8.83 -5.81
N PRO A 58 -14.10 8.13 -5.11
CA PRO A 58 -13.84 7.69 -3.74
C PRO A 58 -12.68 6.68 -3.71
N ASN A 59 -12.38 6.15 -2.53
CA ASN A 59 -11.43 5.05 -2.38
C ASN A 59 -11.77 3.90 -3.32
N THR A 60 -10.74 3.24 -3.84
CA THR A 60 -10.90 2.09 -4.73
C THR A 60 -10.38 0.81 -4.09
N ALA A 61 -10.96 -0.32 -4.51
CA ALA A 61 -10.49 -1.66 -4.20
C ALA A 61 -9.57 -2.23 -5.28
N ALA A 62 -9.38 -1.53 -6.39
CA ALA A 62 -8.63 -2.04 -7.54
C ALA A 62 -7.21 -2.45 -7.17
N THR A 63 -6.81 -3.63 -7.65
CA THR A 63 -5.44 -4.14 -7.55
C THR A 63 -4.87 -4.33 -8.96
N LYS A 64 -3.62 -3.93 -9.14
CA LYS A 64 -2.90 -4.01 -10.40
C LYS A 64 -1.54 -4.64 -10.19
N GLN A 65 -1.18 -5.52 -11.11
CA GLN A 65 0.10 -6.22 -11.12
C GLN A 65 0.98 -5.71 -12.25
N TYR A 66 2.24 -5.43 -11.94
CA TYR A 66 3.29 -5.05 -12.88
C TYR A 66 4.21 -6.22 -13.18
N ASN A 67 4.51 -6.46 -14.44
CA ASN A 67 5.40 -7.54 -14.89
C ASN A 67 6.79 -7.05 -15.32
N GLY A 68 7.14 -5.80 -15.01
CA GLY A 68 8.38 -5.17 -15.45
C GLY A 68 8.23 -4.30 -16.70
N SER A 69 7.11 -4.39 -17.42
CA SER A 69 6.84 -3.63 -18.64
C SER A 69 5.45 -3.02 -18.69
N SER A 70 4.45 -3.73 -18.20
CA SER A 70 3.04 -3.32 -18.25
C SER A 70 2.27 -3.71 -16.99
N TRP A 71 1.15 -3.02 -16.76
CA TRP A 71 0.23 -3.28 -15.68
C TRP A 71 -1.00 -4.05 -16.17
N THR A 72 -1.46 -5.00 -15.37
CA THR A 72 -2.71 -5.74 -15.60
C THR A 72 -3.58 -5.68 -14.34
N GLU A 73 -4.90 -5.66 -14.50
CA GLU A 73 -5.82 -5.78 -13.36
C GLU A 73 -5.87 -7.23 -12.88
N VAL A 74 -5.90 -7.39 -11.55
CA VAL A 74 -5.98 -8.69 -10.88
C VAL A 74 -7.08 -8.65 -9.81
N GLY A 75 -7.21 -9.68 -8.97
CA GLY A 75 -8.23 -9.74 -7.92
C GLY A 75 -8.21 -8.51 -7.01
N ASN A 76 -9.35 -7.84 -6.89
CA ASN A 76 -9.50 -6.61 -6.11
C ASN A 76 -9.55 -6.90 -4.59
N LEU A 77 -9.15 -5.91 -3.78
CA LEU A 77 -9.43 -5.87 -2.34
C LEU A 77 -10.92 -6.08 -2.07
N ASN A 78 -11.26 -6.68 -0.95
CA ASN A 78 -12.66 -6.77 -0.50
C ASN A 78 -13.18 -5.42 -0.01
N THR A 79 -12.29 -4.60 0.56
CA THR A 79 -12.62 -3.25 1.04
C THR A 79 -11.81 -2.20 0.31
N ALA A 80 -12.50 -1.24 -0.33
CA ALA A 80 -11.86 -0.08 -0.95
C ALA A 80 -11.13 0.76 0.11
N ARG A 81 -9.85 1.08 -0.14
CA ARG A 81 -9.01 1.76 0.87
C ARG A 81 -7.98 2.70 0.27
N THR A 82 -7.55 3.65 1.09
CA THR A 82 -6.50 4.62 0.80
C THR A 82 -5.64 4.87 2.04
N SER A 83 -4.47 5.45 1.88
CA SER A 83 -3.56 5.79 2.98
C SER A 83 -3.27 4.59 3.91
N HIS A 84 -3.21 3.41 3.34
CA HIS A 84 -2.89 2.14 3.99
C HIS A 84 -1.44 1.74 3.68
N ALA A 85 -0.88 0.80 4.42
CA ALA A 85 0.43 0.23 4.11
C ALA A 85 0.30 -1.04 3.25
N GLY A 86 1.33 -1.30 2.44
CA GLY A 86 1.50 -2.54 1.69
C GLY A 86 2.82 -3.21 2.05
N THR A 87 2.82 -4.53 2.28
CA THR A 87 4.02 -5.33 2.51
C THR A 87 3.96 -6.62 1.69
N GLY A 88 5.11 -7.29 1.51
CA GLY A 88 5.18 -8.56 0.82
C GLY A 88 5.61 -8.47 -0.64
N THR A 89 5.14 -9.41 -1.44
CA THR A 89 5.52 -9.59 -2.85
C THR A 89 4.31 -9.50 -3.78
N VAL A 90 4.54 -9.61 -5.08
CA VAL A 90 3.48 -9.60 -6.11
C VAL A 90 2.48 -10.75 -6.00
N THR A 91 2.84 -11.85 -5.33
CA THR A 91 1.97 -13.03 -5.15
C THR A 91 1.62 -13.34 -3.70
N ALA A 92 2.19 -12.59 -2.74
CA ALA A 92 1.98 -12.79 -1.32
C ALA A 92 2.14 -11.44 -0.60
N ALA A 93 1.07 -10.66 -0.52
CA ALA A 93 1.07 -9.30 0.01
C ALA A 93 0.07 -9.12 1.14
N LEU A 94 0.28 -8.08 1.94
CA LEU A 94 -0.72 -7.56 2.89
C LEU A 94 -1.10 -6.13 2.50
N ALA A 95 -2.38 -5.82 2.64
CA ALA A 95 -2.95 -4.47 2.64
C ALA A 95 -3.42 -4.16 4.07
N ILE A 96 -2.79 -3.17 4.71
CA ILE A 96 -2.86 -2.99 6.16
C ILE A 96 -3.43 -1.62 6.49
N ALA A 97 -4.51 -1.56 7.27
CA ALA A 97 -5.21 -0.35 7.68
C ALA A 97 -6.04 0.31 6.57
N ASN A 98 -6.60 1.49 6.83
CA ASN A 98 -7.39 2.27 5.87
C ASN A 98 -7.63 3.70 6.37
N SER A 99 -7.92 4.62 5.46
CA SER A 99 -8.56 5.91 5.75
C SER A 99 -10.01 5.90 5.22
N PRO A 100 -11.02 6.28 6.04
CA PRO A 100 -10.88 6.72 7.45
C PRO A 100 -10.34 5.61 8.35
N VAL A 101 -9.75 6.00 9.46
CA VAL A 101 -9.03 5.15 10.42
C VAL A 101 -9.71 3.79 10.63
N ALA A 102 -8.99 2.71 10.29
CA ALA A 102 -9.46 1.33 10.47
C ALA A 102 -8.29 0.38 10.79
N ALA A 103 -8.61 -0.78 11.37
CA ALA A 103 -7.62 -1.80 11.73
C ALA A 103 -7.52 -2.93 10.70
N ILE A 104 -8.40 -2.96 9.70
CA ILE A 104 -8.57 -4.07 8.76
C ILE A 104 -7.30 -4.44 7.99
N VAL A 105 -7.07 -5.74 7.85
CA VAL A 105 -5.95 -6.29 7.09
C VAL A 105 -6.46 -7.34 6.11
N GLU A 106 -5.99 -7.25 4.86
CA GLU A 106 -6.24 -8.29 3.85
C GLU A 106 -4.93 -8.87 3.35
N ALA A 107 -4.92 -10.18 3.14
CA ALA A 107 -3.80 -10.95 2.57
C ALA A 107 -4.13 -11.36 1.13
N TYR A 108 -3.16 -11.20 0.23
CA TYR A 108 -3.22 -11.59 -1.18
C TYR A 108 -2.49 -12.90 -1.41
N ASP A 109 -3.14 -13.87 -2.04
CA ASP A 109 -2.58 -15.20 -2.35
C ASP A 109 -2.02 -15.35 -3.78
N GLY A 110 -1.93 -14.24 -4.53
CA GLY A 110 -1.56 -14.23 -5.94
C GLY A 110 -2.77 -14.19 -6.89
N THR A 111 -3.98 -14.32 -6.37
CA THR A 111 -5.23 -14.36 -7.15
C THR A 111 -6.32 -13.50 -6.51
N SER A 112 -6.50 -13.61 -5.21
CA SER A 112 -7.57 -12.97 -4.44
C SER A 112 -7.09 -12.44 -3.11
N TRP A 113 -7.85 -11.49 -2.54
CA TRP A 113 -7.65 -10.96 -1.21
C TRP A 113 -8.60 -11.61 -0.21
N THR A 114 -8.10 -11.91 0.96
CA THR A 114 -8.87 -12.49 2.08
C THR A 114 -8.57 -11.69 3.34
N GLU A 115 -9.61 -11.36 4.11
CA GLU A 115 -9.45 -10.70 5.41
C GLU A 115 -8.73 -11.63 6.40
N VAL A 116 -7.77 -11.08 7.13
CA VAL A 116 -6.97 -11.77 8.15
C VAL A 116 -7.03 -11.00 9.46
N GLY A 117 -6.23 -11.39 10.46
CA GLY A 117 -6.25 -10.73 11.78
C GLY A 117 -5.98 -9.24 11.70
N ASP A 118 -6.84 -8.44 12.31
CA ASP A 118 -6.77 -6.98 12.36
C ASP A 118 -5.64 -6.47 13.26
N LEU A 119 -5.18 -5.23 13.00
CA LEU A 119 -4.32 -4.49 13.92
C LEU A 119 -4.98 -4.33 15.30
N ASN A 120 -4.19 -4.31 16.36
CA ASN A 120 -4.69 -3.99 17.71
C ASN A 120 -5.12 -2.52 17.83
N THR A 121 -4.50 -1.63 17.06
CA THR A 121 -4.85 -0.20 17.04
C THR A 121 -5.21 0.24 15.63
N ALA A 122 -6.46 0.64 15.43
CA ALA A 122 -6.94 1.20 14.16
C ALA A 122 -6.18 2.50 13.82
N ARG A 123 -5.71 2.62 12.57
CA ARG A 123 -4.93 3.78 12.10
C ARG A 123 -4.92 3.89 10.58
N ASP A 124 -4.50 5.05 10.08
CA ASP A 124 -4.16 5.28 8.67
C ASP A 124 -2.79 5.93 8.53
N SER A 125 -2.30 6.12 7.32
CA SER A 125 -1.05 6.84 7.01
C SER A 125 0.17 6.30 7.78
N LEU A 126 0.26 4.99 7.91
CA LEU A 126 1.30 4.28 8.65
C LEU A 126 2.41 3.79 7.72
N GLY A 127 3.61 3.56 8.27
CA GLY A 127 4.68 2.84 7.58
C GLY A 127 4.52 1.32 7.74
N GLY A 128 4.89 0.56 6.70
CA GLY A 128 4.89 -0.90 6.75
C GLY A 128 6.06 -1.49 5.97
N VAL A 129 6.67 -2.57 6.52
CA VAL A 129 7.75 -3.32 5.89
C VAL A 129 7.62 -4.80 6.22
N GLY A 130 8.19 -5.66 5.38
CA GLY A 130 8.23 -7.11 5.64
C GLY A 130 7.61 -7.95 4.53
N THR A 131 7.25 -9.17 4.91
CA THR A 131 6.62 -10.17 4.05
C THR A 131 5.18 -10.42 4.49
N GLN A 132 4.42 -11.20 3.72
CA GLN A 132 3.05 -11.58 4.10
C GLN A 132 2.97 -12.34 5.44
N THR A 133 4.02 -13.08 5.79
CA THR A 133 4.06 -13.89 7.03
C THR A 133 4.86 -13.27 8.17
N SER A 134 5.54 -12.16 7.92
CA SER A 134 6.33 -11.44 8.92
C SER A 134 6.44 -9.97 8.54
N SER A 135 5.59 -9.14 9.11
CA SER A 135 5.53 -7.71 8.83
C SER A 135 5.62 -6.88 10.08
N LEU A 136 6.10 -5.66 9.91
CA LEU A 136 6.13 -4.64 10.94
C LEU A 136 5.39 -3.41 10.41
N VAL A 137 4.50 -2.83 11.21
CA VAL A 137 3.88 -1.54 10.94
C VAL A 137 4.16 -0.58 12.09
N PHE A 138 4.33 0.69 11.77
CA PHE A 138 4.74 1.68 12.75
C PHE A 138 4.18 3.07 12.45
N GLY A 139 3.92 3.83 13.52
CA GLY A 139 3.39 5.18 13.44
C GLY A 139 1.98 5.22 12.89
N GLY A 140 1.67 6.29 12.19
CA GLY A 140 0.37 6.52 11.58
C GLY A 140 -0.53 7.44 12.39
N ASN A 141 -1.72 7.66 11.87
CA ASN A 141 -2.76 8.48 12.49
C ASN A 141 -3.80 7.57 13.14
N ALA A 142 -3.79 7.52 14.47
CA ALA A 142 -4.80 6.85 15.30
C ALA A 142 -5.40 7.90 16.25
N PRO A 143 -6.01 8.96 15.71
CA PRO A 143 -6.15 10.28 16.33
C PRO A 143 -5.90 10.35 17.84
N PRO A 144 -4.75 10.93 18.31
CA PRO A 144 -3.72 11.65 17.54
C PRO A 144 -2.72 10.74 16.84
N VAL A 145 -1.73 11.32 16.13
CA VAL A 145 -0.60 10.58 15.52
C VAL A 145 0.10 9.74 16.60
N THR A 146 0.42 8.49 16.27
CA THR A 146 0.89 7.50 17.25
C THR A 146 2.36 7.13 17.10
N VAL A 147 2.94 6.59 18.17
CA VAL A 147 4.25 5.93 18.18
C VAL A 147 4.14 4.41 18.01
N ASN A 148 2.93 3.85 18.08
CA ASN A 148 2.70 2.41 18.15
C ASN A 148 3.35 1.65 16.99
N THR A 149 3.97 0.53 17.36
CA THR A 149 4.56 -0.41 16.41
C THR A 149 3.97 -1.78 16.68
N GLU A 150 3.49 -2.44 15.63
CA GLU A 150 2.94 -3.78 15.72
C GLU A 150 3.66 -4.72 14.76
N ALA A 151 3.93 -5.94 15.21
CA ALA A 151 4.54 -7.01 14.45
C ALA A 151 3.50 -8.08 14.11
N TRP A 152 3.52 -8.54 12.86
CA TRP A 152 2.73 -9.65 12.34
C TRP A 152 3.57 -10.92 12.27
N ASP A 153 3.06 -12.03 12.80
CA ASP A 153 3.73 -13.34 12.79
C ASP A 153 3.17 -14.33 11.75
N GLY A 154 2.28 -13.86 10.87
CA GLY A 154 1.54 -14.68 9.90
C GLY A 154 0.15 -15.07 10.38
N THR A 155 -0.21 -14.79 11.64
CA THR A 155 -1.48 -15.18 12.27
C THR A 155 -2.11 -14.06 13.08
N SER A 156 -1.29 -13.29 13.81
CA SER A 156 -1.75 -12.26 14.74
C SER A 156 -0.79 -11.06 14.79
N TRP A 157 -1.33 -9.90 15.19
CA TRP A 157 -0.57 -8.69 15.44
C TRP A 157 -0.24 -8.57 16.93
N THR A 158 0.98 -8.23 17.25
CA THR A 158 1.45 -8.01 18.62
C THR A 158 2.15 -6.66 18.70
N GLU A 159 1.80 -5.84 19.71
CA GLU A 159 2.49 -4.58 19.98
C GLU A 159 3.93 -4.88 20.43
N VAL A 160 4.88 -4.15 19.83
CA VAL A 160 6.31 -4.24 20.13
C VAL A 160 6.86 -2.87 20.50
N ASN A 161 8.19 -2.72 20.64
CA ASN A 161 8.82 -1.47 21.04
C ASN A 161 8.44 -0.32 20.09
N ASN A 162 7.89 0.72 20.66
CA ASN A 162 7.36 1.88 19.95
C ASN A 162 8.45 2.80 19.39
N LEU A 163 8.08 3.61 18.40
CA LEU A 163 8.92 4.70 17.90
C LEU A 163 9.22 5.70 19.02
N ALA A 164 10.40 6.32 18.99
CA ALA A 164 10.76 7.37 19.93
C ALA A 164 9.91 8.66 19.75
N THR A 165 9.38 8.89 18.55
CA THR A 165 8.59 10.08 18.21
C THR A 165 7.45 9.69 17.29
N ALA A 166 6.23 10.15 17.60
CA ALA A 166 5.04 9.94 16.78
C ALA A 166 5.23 10.54 15.38
N ARG A 167 4.82 9.80 14.35
CA ARG A 167 4.89 10.23 12.94
C ARG A 167 3.89 9.50 12.05
N ARG A 168 3.62 10.09 10.89
CA ARG A 168 2.83 9.53 9.79
C ARG A 168 3.45 9.88 8.43
#